data_d7a843da43293ad56f7380ad95d160f6
#
_entry.id   d7a843da43293ad56f7380ad95d160f6
#
_cell.length_a   1.000
_cell.length_b   1.000
_cell.length_c   1.000
_cell.angle_alpha   90.00
_cell.angle_beta   90.00
_cell.angle_gamma   90.00
#
_symmetry.space_group_name_H-M   'P 1'
#
loop_
_entity.id
_entity.type
_entity.pdbx_description
1 polymer ?
#
loop_
_entity_poly.entity_id
_entity_poly.type
_entity_poly.pdbx_seq_one_letter_code
_entity_poly.pdbx_strand_id
1 'polypeptide(L)' 'MQSGMSTKFKKGDHVTWNSEAGHVSGTIIKVHTKDFQYKGYTHHASPDEPQYEIKSDKSEHIAAHKESALKKK' A
#
# COMPACT_ATOMS: atom_id res chain seq x y z
N MET A 1 -10.14 -20.04 4.72
CA MET A 1 -9.73 -19.75 4.21
C MET A 1 -9.84 -18.80 3.66
N GLN A 2 -9.56 -18.15 3.45
CA GLN A 2 -9.65 -17.26 3.00
C GLN A 2 -9.90 -17.12 1.95
N SER A 3 -10.36 -16.94 1.73
CA SER A 3 -10.78 -16.98 0.81
C SER A 3 -10.70 -16.08 -0.13
N GLY A 4 -10.44 -16.06 -0.90
CA GLY A 4 -10.41 -15.23 -1.94
C GLY A 4 -9.81 -13.95 -1.80
N MET A 5 -9.45 -13.59 -0.76
CA MET A 5 -9.00 -12.44 -0.64
C MET A 5 -7.76 -12.39 -0.81
N SER A 6 -7.26 -11.85 -1.58
CA SER A 6 -6.06 -12.02 -1.96
C SER A 6 -5.27 -10.85 -1.91
N THR A 7 -5.14 -10.24 -0.83
CA THR A 7 -4.17 -9.19 -0.69
C THR A 7 -2.79 -9.84 -0.58
N LYS A 8 -1.84 -9.42 -1.45
CA LYS A 8 -0.52 -9.95 -1.42
C LYS A 8 0.21 -9.53 -0.19
N PHE A 9 -0.11 -8.38 0.36
CA PHE A 9 0.56 -7.82 1.51
C PHE A 9 -0.44 -7.56 2.61
N LYS A 10 0.03 -7.39 3.83
CA LYS A 10 -0.84 -7.11 4.96
C LYS A 10 -0.19 -6.09 5.88
N LYS A 11 -0.94 -5.58 6.82
CA LYS A 11 -0.45 -4.61 7.77
C LYS A 11 0.78 -5.19 8.47
N GLY A 12 1.81 -4.41 8.55
CA GLY A 12 3.08 -4.81 9.15
C GLY A 12 4.11 -5.32 8.16
N ASP A 13 3.71 -5.59 6.91
CA ASP A 13 4.66 -6.08 5.93
C ASP A 13 5.58 -4.95 5.48
N HIS A 14 6.81 -5.28 5.19
CA HIS A 14 7.78 -4.34 4.66
C HIS A 14 7.81 -4.47 3.15
N VAL A 15 7.69 -3.35 2.47
CA VAL A 15 7.62 -3.32 1.00
C VAL A 15 8.52 -2.24 0.46
N THR A 16 8.78 -2.30 -0.84
CA THR A 16 9.52 -1.27 -1.53
C THR A 16 8.74 -0.82 -2.75
N TRP A 17 9.02 0.38 -3.19
CA TRP A 17 8.42 0.90 -4.43
C TRP A 17 9.39 1.92 -5.03
N ASN A 18 9.16 2.27 -6.30
CA ASN A 18 9.98 3.27 -6.95
C ASN A 18 9.30 4.61 -6.86
N SER A 19 10.05 5.63 -6.56
CA SER A 19 9.56 6.99 -6.57
C SER A 19 10.53 7.83 -7.38
N GLU A 20 10.23 9.09 -7.50
CA GLU A 20 11.13 10.00 -8.20
C GLU A 20 12.48 10.05 -7.54
N ALA A 21 12.56 9.78 -6.27
CA ALA A 21 13.81 9.79 -5.54
C ALA A 21 14.51 8.43 -5.57
N GLY A 22 14.01 7.46 -6.33
CA GLY A 22 14.59 6.14 -6.40
C GLY A 22 13.81 5.13 -5.59
N HIS A 23 14.47 4.09 -5.16
CA HIS A 23 13.81 3.05 -4.38
C HIS A 23 13.52 3.53 -2.97
N VAL A 24 12.30 3.32 -2.53
CA VAL A 24 11.89 3.70 -1.19
C VAL A 24 11.31 2.46 -0.54
N SER A 25 11.50 2.31 0.76
CA SER A 25 10.91 1.22 1.50
C SER A 25 10.07 1.74 2.65
N GLY A 26 9.14 0.94 3.09
CA GLY A 26 8.29 1.31 4.21
C GLY A 26 7.52 0.13 4.73
N THR A 27 6.67 0.41 5.72
CA THR A 27 5.86 -0.60 6.38
C THR A 27 4.39 -0.32 6.12
N ILE A 28 3.64 -1.34 5.75
CA ILE A 28 2.22 -1.19 5.48
C ILE A 28 1.49 -0.95 6.81
N ILE A 29 0.72 0.13 6.85
CA ILE A 29 -0.02 0.49 8.04
C ILE A 29 -1.53 0.32 7.86
N LYS A 30 -1.99 0.24 6.61
CA LYS A 30 -3.40 0.01 6.35
C LYS A 30 -3.56 -0.68 5.01
N VAL A 31 -4.56 -1.53 4.91
CA VAL A 31 -4.90 -2.21 3.66
C VAL A 31 -6.32 -1.78 3.28
N HIS A 32 -6.50 -1.34 2.05
CA HIS A 32 -7.80 -0.90 1.56
C HIS A 32 -8.27 -1.80 0.43
N THR A 33 -9.47 -2.33 0.58
CA THR A 33 -10.08 -3.15 -0.47
C THR A 33 -11.37 -2.53 -0.96
N LYS A 34 -11.62 -1.27 -0.59
CA LYS A 34 -12.75 -0.50 -1.10
C LYS A 34 -12.28 0.91 -1.23
N ASP A 35 -13.05 1.74 -1.91
CA ASP A 35 -12.71 3.13 -2.09
C ASP A 35 -12.47 3.82 -0.77
N PHE A 36 -11.52 4.69 -0.73
CA PHE A 36 -11.18 5.43 0.48
C PHE A 36 -10.68 6.82 0.13
N GLN A 37 -10.76 7.70 1.11
CA GLN A 37 -10.29 9.07 0.92
C GLN A 37 -8.90 9.21 1.52
N TYR A 38 -8.03 9.86 0.79
CA TYR A 38 -6.67 10.08 1.26
C TYR A 38 -6.22 11.45 0.77
N LYS A 39 -5.93 12.34 1.68
CA LYS A 39 -5.48 13.70 1.39
C LYS A 39 -6.41 14.43 0.45
N GLY A 40 -7.70 14.30 0.66
CA GLY A 40 -8.70 15.02 -0.12
C GLY A 40 -9.06 14.37 -1.43
N TYR A 41 -8.49 13.24 -1.77
CA TYR A 41 -8.81 12.54 -3.00
C TYR A 41 -9.42 11.20 -2.70
N THR A 42 -10.30 10.76 -3.57
CA THR A 42 -10.87 9.43 -3.47
C THR A 42 -9.98 8.46 -4.24
N HIS A 43 -9.50 7.45 -3.57
CA HIS A 43 -8.71 6.41 -4.21
C HIS A 43 -9.60 5.19 -4.38
N HIS A 44 -9.56 4.60 -5.55
CA HIS A 44 -10.40 3.45 -5.85
C HIS A 44 -9.62 2.18 -5.59
N ALA A 45 -10.16 1.35 -4.74
CA ALA A 45 -9.55 0.07 -4.42
C ALA A 45 -10.63 -1.00 -4.40
N SER A 46 -10.25 -2.24 -4.60
CA SER A 46 -11.17 -3.36 -4.56
C SER A 46 -10.39 -4.58 -4.08
N PRO A 47 -11.08 -5.68 -3.77
CA PRO A 47 -10.33 -6.89 -3.39
C PRO A 47 -9.40 -7.39 -4.49
N ASP A 48 -9.70 -7.10 -5.76
CA ASP A 48 -8.85 -7.49 -6.86
C ASP A 48 -7.71 -6.49 -7.07
N GLU A 49 -7.91 -5.25 -6.67
CA GLU A 49 -6.90 -4.21 -6.82
C GLU A 49 -6.79 -3.44 -5.53
N PRO A 50 -6.26 -4.03 -4.50
CA PRO A 50 -6.15 -3.33 -3.22
C PRO A 50 -5.12 -2.22 -3.26
N GLN A 51 -5.29 -1.26 -2.39
CA GLN A 51 -4.30 -0.22 -2.20
C GLN A 51 -3.83 -0.25 -0.75
N TYR A 52 -2.65 0.25 -0.53
CA TYR A 52 -2.03 0.19 0.77
C TYR A 52 -1.54 1.55 1.19
N GLU A 53 -1.72 1.86 2.46
CA GLU A 53 -1.07 3.03 3.04
C GLU A 53 0.20 2.54 3.70
N ILE A 54 1.31 3.18 3.39
CA ILE A 54 2.64 2.73 3.77
C ILE A 54 3.38 3.88 4.41
N LYS A 55 3.95 3.63 5.57
CA LYS A 55 4.77 4.64 6.22
C LYS A 55 6.22 4.43 5.80
N SER A 56 6.84 5.47 5.28
CA SER A 56 8.23 5.39 4.83
C SER A 56 9.15 5.04 5.99
N ASP A 57 10.14 4.22 5.75
CA ASP A 57 11.11 3.86 6.78
C ASP A 57 12.03 5.03 7.14
N LYS A 58 12.19 5.98 6.22
CA LYS A 58 13.11 7.07 6.44
C LYS A 58 12.46 8.34 6.94
N SER A 59 11.18 8.42 6.97
CA SER A 59 10.51 9.63 7.38
C SER A 59 9.13 9.31 7.90
N GLU A 60 8.39 10.35 8.32
CA GLU A 60 7.04 10.16 8.78
C GLU A 60 6.05 10.21 7.64
N HIS A 61 6.50 10.25 6.41
CA HIS A 61 5.60 10.35 5.28
C HIS A 61 4.83 9.05 5.07
N ILE A 62 3.56 9.21 4.77
CA ILE A 62 2.70 8.09 4.45
C ILE A 62 2.29 8.25 2.99
N ALA A 63 2.32 7.16 2.26
CA ALA A 63 1.94 7.16 0.85
C ALA A 63 0.91 6.08 0.61
N ALA A 64 0.09 6.27 -0.40
CA ALA A 64 -0.89 5.25 -0.80
C ALA A 64 -0.50 4.74 -2.17
N HIS A 65 -0.33 3.45 -2.29
CA HIS A 65 0.07 2.82 -3.56
C HIS A 65 -0.74 1.57 -3.84
N LYS A 66 -0.91 1.28 -5.12
CA LYS A 66 -1.58 0.05 -5.53
C LYS A 66 -0.65 -1.13 -5.32
N GLU A 67 -1.23 -2.30 -5.21
CA GLU A 67 -0.46 -3.50 -5.00
C GLU A 67 0.59 -3.71 -6.08
N SER A 68 0.23 -3.41 -7.32
CA SER A 68 1.15 -3.63 -8.44
C SER A 68 2.38 -2.73 -8.38
N ALA A 69 2.34 -1.67 -7.62
CA ALA A 69 3.48 -0.77 -7.48
C ALA A 69 4.45 -1.21 -6.40
N LEU A 70 4.10 -2.22 -5.63
CA LEU A 70 4.87 -2.61 -4.46
C LEU A 70 5.54 -3.95 -4.65
N LYS A 71 6.69 -4.11 -4.00
CA LYS A 71 7.37 -5.39 -3.94
C LYS A 71 7.74 -5.68 -2.50
N LYS A 72 7.71 -6.95 -2.14
CA LYS A 72 8.08 -7.33 -0.80
C LYS A 72 9.56 -7.07 -0.60
N LYS A 73 9.89 -6.47 0.52
CA LYS A 73 11.28 -6.18 0.81
C LYS A 73 12.05 -7.41 1.22
#